data_dddf8fb72f8e75b42bc5ac40e6844056
#
_entry.id   dddf8fb72f8e75b42bc5ac40e6844056
#
_cell.length_a   1.000
_cell.length_b   1.000
_cell.length_c   1.000
_cell.angle_alpha   90.00
_cell.angle_beta   90.00
_cell.angle_gamma   90.00
#
_symmetry.space_group_name_H-M   'P 1'
#
loop_
_entity.id
_entity.type
_entity.pdbx_description
1 polymer ?
#
loop_
_entity_poly.entity_id
_entity_poly.type
_entity_poly.pdbx_seq_one_letter_code
_entity_poly.pdbx_strand_id
1 'polypeptide(L)'
;MALLEVKEVSFAYEGHRTIFKDVSFSIDKGDLFTILGPNGCGKSTLLNCLARIRPLSHGQIMLQGKDMSRMSAHQVAQKIAYLPQSIYFSYGYSVREFVVMGRTPHLGMFSRPRKPDYKLVDETIAMMNLSHLANKSVNQISGGELQLVCIARAIVQQPEIILFDEPTSALDYGNQLRALRLIKNLADKDYAVIMTTHNPDHPILLGGIAGVLSRSGYMETGSVEQILQQERLSELYGTRLQIVYVNEISRVACLPESL
;
A
#
# COMPACT_ATOMS: atom_id res chain seq x y z
N MET A 1 11.47 18.08 -6.74
CA MET A 1 10.59 17.51 -7.80
C MET A 1 10.01 16.24 -7.20
N ALA A 2 8.69 16.15 -7.09
CA ALA A 2 8.06 15.03 -6.41
C ALA A 2 8.41 13.68 -7.06
N LEU A 3 8.51 12.63 -6.25
CA LEU A 3 8.77 11.27 -6.72
C LEU A 3 7.60 10.75 -7.56
N LEU A 4 6.35 10.97 -7.11
CA LEU A 4 5.12 10.68 -7.84
C LEU A 4 4.19 11.89 -7.78
N GLU A 5 3.69 12.32 -8.95
CA GLU A 5 2.66 13.35 -9.05
C GLU A 5 1.44 12.77 -9.76
N VAL A 6 0.30 12.85 -9.12
CA VAL A 6 -1.02 12.43 -9.62
C VAL A 6 -1.81 13.68 -9.92
N LYS A 7 -2.25 13.86 -11.18
CA LYS A 7 -2.88 15.11 -11.67
C LYS A 7 -4.24 14.81 -12.27
N GLU A 8 -5.29 15.22 -11.58
CA GLU A 8 -6.70 15.17 -12.03
C GLU A 8 -7.10 13.80 -12.57
N VAL A 9 -6.61 12.71 -11.93
CA VAL A 9 -6.88 11.37 -12.42
C VAL A 9 -8.30 10.95 -12.13
N SER A 10 -8.93 10.34 -13.13
CA SER A 10 -10.28 9.78 -13.04
C SER A 10 -10.31 8.39 -13.64
N PHE A 11 -11.21 7.55 -13.12
CA PHE A 11 -11.42 6.20 -13.63
C PHE A 11 -12.89 5.81 -13.63
N ALA A 12 -13.32 5.20 -14.71
CA ALA A 12 -14.60 4.51 -14.84
C ALA A 12 -14.41 3.17 -15.54
N TYR A 13 -15.15 2.15 -15.16
CA TYR A 13 -15.26 0.93 -15.96
C TYR A 13 -16.16 1.20 -17.18
N GLU A 14 -15.90 0.52 -18.28
CA GLU A 14 -16.70 0.64 -19.51
C GLU A 14 -18.19 0.44 -19.23
N GLY A 15 -19.03 1.40 -19.67
CA GLY A 15 -20.47 1.37 -19.43
C GLY A 15 -20.94 1.55 -17.99
N HIS A 16 -20.03 1.86 -17.06
CA HIS A 16 -20.35 1.98 -15.63
C HIS A 16 -20.10 3.39 -15.08
N ARG A 17 -20.61 3.61 -13.85
CA ARG A 17 -20.40 4.83 -13.09
C ARG A 17 -18.91 5.08 -12.85
N THR A 18 -18.52 6.36 -12.85
CA THR A 18 -17.20 6.81 -12.42
C THR A 18 -16.89 6.30 -11.01
N ILE A 19 -15.72 5.68 -10.83
CA ILE A 19 -15.26 5.14 -9.56
C ILE A 19 -14.60 6.22 -8.71
N PHE A 20 -13.68 6.98 -9.33
CA PHE A 20 -13.09 8.17 -8.72
C PHE A 20 -12.87 9.24 -9.79
N LYS A 21 -12.83 10.51 -9.36
CA LYS A 21 -12.81 11.66 -10.23
C LYS A 21 -11.88 12.75 -9.69
N ASP A 22 -11.10 13.33 -10.61
CA ASP A 22 -10.26 14.53 -10.39
C ASP A 22 -9.31 14.39 -9.19
N VAL A 23 -8.82 13.17 -8.94
CA VAL A 23 -7.92 12.90 -7.82
C VAL A 23 -6.52 13.47 -8.11
N SER A 24 -6.03 14.31 -7.19
CA SER A 24 -4.71 14.94 -7.31
C SER A 24 -3.96 14.88 -5.98
N PHE A 25 -2.70 14.47 -6.01
CA PHE A 25 -1.76 14.53 -4.90
C PHE A 25 -0.32 14.30 -5.38
N SER A 26 0.64 14.57 -4.51
CA SER A 26 2.04 14.26 -4.75
C SER A 26 2.68 13.62 -3.53
N ILE A 27 3.69 12.79 -3.75
CA ILE A 27 4.50 12.18 -2.71
C ILE A 27 5.98 12.26 -3.06
N ASP A 28 6.79 12.38 -2.03
CA ASP A 28 8.25 12.34 -2.09
C ASP A 28 8.81 11.07 -1.41
N LYS A 29 10.12 10.88 -1.47
CA LYS A 29 10.80 9.79 -0.74
C LYS A 29 10.58 9.96 0.76
N GLY A 30 10.31 8.85 1.44
CA GLY A 30 10.05 8.85 2.88
C GLY A 30 8.61 9.23 3.25
N ASP A 31 7.79 9.68 2.29
CA ASP A 31 6.40 9.98 2.58
C ASP A 31 5.60 8.70 2.84
N LEU A 32 4.71 8.80 3.83
CA LEU A 32 3.68 7.80 4.09
C LEU A 32 2.31 8.42 3.81
N PHE A 33 1.65 7.94 2.76
CA PHE A 33 0.34 8.39 2.32
C PHE A 33 -0.71 7.30 2.55
N THR A 34 -1.68 7.56 3.41
CA THR A 34 -2.76 6.62 3.72
C THR A 34 -4.06 7.02 3.04
N ILE A 35 -4.60 6.18 2.16
CA ILE A 35 -5.89 6.37 1.51
C ILE A 35 -6.97 5.69 2.36
N LEU A 36 -7.77 6.48 3.05
CA LEU A 36 -8.89 6.05 3.88
C LEU A 36 -10.20 6.11 3.09
N GLY A 37 -11.07 5.14 3.32
CA GLY A 37 -12.41 5.15 2.74
C GLY A 37 -13.16 3.84 2.96
N PRO A 38 -14.50 3.84 2.85
CA PRO A 38 -15.31 2.65 3.04
C PRO A 38 -15.02 1.58 1.97
N ASN A 39 -15.47 0.36 2.22
CA ASN A 39 -15.34 -0.71 1.24
C ASN A 39 -16.12 -0.38 -0.03
N GLY A 40 -15.51 -0.65 -1.18
CA GLY A 40 -16.10 -0.41 -2.51
C GLY A 40 -16.03 1.03 -3.01
N CYS A 41 -15.38 1.98 -2.31
CA CYS A 41 -15.26 3.38 -2.79
C CYS A 41 -14.20 3.58 -3.89
N GLY A 42 -13.39 2.54 -4.24
CA GLY A 42 -12.44 2.63 -5.33
C GLY A 42 -10.95 2.65 -4.94
N LYS A 43 -10.60 2.44 -3.66
CA LYS A 43 -9.20 2.45 -3.15
C LYS A 43 -8.28 1.52 -3.95
N SER A 44 -8.63 0.24 -4.07
CA SER A 44 -7.85 -0.75 -4.82
C SER A 44 -7.77 -0.42 -6.30
N THR A 45 -8.83 0.17 -6.87
CA THR A 45 -8.84 0.62 -8.27
C THR A 45 -7.84 1.76 -8.46
N LEU A 46 -7.79 2.74 -7.54
CA LEU A 46 -6.82 3.81 -7.57
C LEU A 46 -5.39 3.26 -7.47
N LEU A 47 -5.10 2.34 -6.53
CA LEU A 47 -3.78 1.70 -6.45
C LEU A 47 -3.42 0.95 -7.74
N ASN A 48 -4.38 0.25 -8.37
CA ASN A 48 -4.15 -0.43 -9.65
C ASN A 48 -3.79 0.56 -10.78
N CYS A 49 -4.38 1.76 -10.79
CA CYS A 49 -4.00 2.82 -11.71
C CYS A 49 -2.60 3.36 -11.40
N LEU A 50 -2.27 3.59 -10.11
CA LEU A 50 -0.93 4.01 -9.68
C LEU A 50 0.15 2.97 -10.02
N ALA A 51 -0.17 1.68 -9.96
CA ALA A 51 0.72 0.59 -10.37
C ALA A 51 0.75 0.37 -11.90
N ARG A 52 -0.02 1.16 -12.66
CA ARG A 52 -0.20 0.97 -14.12
C ARG A 52 -0.71 -0.43 -14.52
N ILE A 53 -1.43 -1.10 -13.62
CA ILE A 53 -2.15 -2.35 -13.91
C ILE A 53 -3.45 -2.02 -14.68
N ARG A 54 -4.05 -0.84 -14.41
CA ARG A 54 -5.22 -0.33 -15.13
C ARG A 54 -4.90 1.02 -15.76
N PRO A 55 -5.35 1.28 -17.00
CA PRO A 55 -5.24 2.59 -17.61
C PRO A 55 -6.18 3.58 -16.93
N LEU A 56 -5.82 4.85 -16.90
CA LEU A 56 -6.70 5.95 -16.48
C LEU A 56 -7.75 6.23 -17.55
N SER A 57 -8.93 6.74 -17.14
CA SER A 57 -9.91 7.31 -18.06
C SER A 57 -9.57 8.78 -18.39
N HIS A 58 -9.01 9.53 -17.44
CA HIS A 58 -8.56 10.91 -17.56
C HIS A 58 -7.43 11.23 -16.61
N GLY A 59 -6.70 12.32 -16.87
CA GLY A 59 -5.61 12.80 -16.02
C GLY A 59 -4.27 12.16 -16.34
N GLN A 60 -3.29 12.40 -15.48
CA GLN A 60 -1.91 12.00 -15.73
C GLN A 60 -1.19 11.61 -14.43
N ILE A 61 -0.33 10.60 -14.50
CA ILE A 61 0.58 10.22 -13.42
C ILE A 61 2.01 10.43 -13.90
N MET A 62 2.76 11.25 -13.17
CA MET A 62 4.18 11.49 -13.42
C MET A 62 5.01 10.74 -12.39
N LEU A 63 5.96 9.94 -12.83
CA LEU A 63 6.94 9.26 -11.98
C LEU A 63 8.33 9.83 -12.27
N GLN A 64 8.93 10.49 -11.28
CA GLN A 64 10.21 11.19 -11.44
C GLN A 64 10.22 12.14 -12.65
N GLY A 65 9.13 12.90 -12.84
CA GLY A 65 8.96 13.83 -13.96
C GLY A 65 8.71 13.20 -15.31
N LYS A 66 8.55 11.87 -15.41
CA LYS A 66 8.21 11.17 -16.64
C LYS A 66 6.77 10.70 -16.61
N ASP A 67 6.05 10.94 -17.69
CA ASP A 67 4.68 10.43 -17.85
C ASP A 67 4.67 8.89 -17.85
N MET A 68 3.98 8.31 -16.85
CA MET A 68 3.88 6.86 -16.72
C MET A 68 3.17 6.19 -17.91
N SER A 69 2.31 6.89 -18.63
CA SER A 69 1.66 6.36 -19.84
C SER A 69 2.66 5.96 -20.91
N ARG A 70 3.83 6.62 -20.95
CA ARG A 70 4.93 6.38 -21.90
C ARG A 70 5.98 5.39 -21.42
N MET A 71 5.89 4.93 -20.16
CA MET A 71 6.80 3.93 -19.61
C MET A 71 6.31 2.52 -19.93
N SER A 72 7.19 1.55 -20.09
CA SER A 72 6.78 0.14 -20.15
C SER A 72 6.34 -0.37 -18.79
N ALA A 73 5.51 -1.43 -18.74
CA ALA A 73 5.13 -2.07 -17.47
C ALA A 73 6.38 -2.54 -16.68
N HIS A 74 7.41 -3.00 -17.37
CA HIS A 74 8.67 -3.40 -16.80
C HIS A 74 9.42 -2.23 -16.12
N GLN A 75 9.46 -1.05 -16.76
CA GLN A 75 10.06 0.15 -16.18
C GLN A 75 9.31 0.62 -14.93
N VAL A 76 7.97 0.56 -14.95
CA VAL A 76 7.16 0.89 -13.77
C VAL A 76 7.40 -0.11 -12.66
N ALA A 77 7.41 -1.42 -12.95
CA ALA A 77 7.67 -2.47 -11.97
C ALA A 77 9.07 -2.43 -11.36
N GLN A 78 10.06 -1.78 -12.00
CA GLN A 78 11.36 -1.52 -11.36
C GLN A 78 11.30 -0.42 -10.29
N LYS A 79 10.28 0.44 -10.33
CA LYS A 79 10.14 1.62 -9.45
C LYS A 79 9.02 1.47 -8.42
N ILE A 80 7.97 0.75 -8.75
CA ILE A 80 6.77 0.60 -7.94
C ILE A 80 6.55 -0.87 -7.62
N ALA A 81 6.51 -1.22 -6.34
CA ALA A 81 6.04 -2.52 -5.88
C ALA A 81 4.56 -2.40 -5.46
N TYR A 82 3.75 -3.41 -5.82
CA TYR A 82 2.35 -3.48 -5.44
C TYR A 82 2.05 -4.78 -4.69
N LEU A 83 1.48 -4.62 -3.50
CA LEU A 83 0.97 -5.72 -2.68
C LEU A 83 -0.57 -5.66 -2.69
N PRO A 84 -1.23 -6.59 -3.39
CA PRO A 84 -2.69 -6.67 -3.40
C PRO A 84 -3.23 -7.17 -2.06
N GLN A 85 -4.50 -6.88 -1.79
CA GLN A 85 -5.21 -7.27 -0.56
C GLN A 85 -5.20 -8.78 -0.31
N SER A 86 -5.27 -9.59 -1.37
CA SER A 86 -5.26 -11.05 -1.28
C SER A 86 -4.32 -11.64 -2.32
N ILE A 87 -3.55 -12.62 -1.89
CA ILE A 87 -2.67 -13.40 -2.76
C ILE A 87 -3.09 -14.87 -2.64
N TYR A 88 -3.43 -15.48 -3.77
CA TYR A 88 -3.77 -16.89 -3.84
C TYR A 88 -2.62 -17.66 -4.49
N PHE A 89 -2.24 -18.77 -3.88
CA PHE A 89 -1.17 -19.64 -4.37
C PHE A 89 -1.77 -20.92 -4.92
N SER A 90 -1.58 -21.17 -6.21
CA SER A 90 -1.93 -22.44 -6.85
C SER A 90 -0.84 -23.49 -6.66
N TYR A 91 0.38 -23.07 -6.27
CA TYR A 91 1.55 -23.93 -6.10
C TYR A 91 2.22 -23.68 -4.75
N GLY A 92 2.79 -24.75 -4.18
CA GLY A 92 3.47 -24.72 -2.88
C GLY A 92 4.92 -24.25 -2.97
N TYR A 93 5.17 -23.03 -3.46
CA TYR A 93 6.52 -22.46 -3.43
C TYR A 93 7.04 -22.37 -2.01
N SER A 94 8.34 -22.58 -1.81
CA SER A 94 8.98 -22.17 -0.55
C SER A 94 8.95 -20.65 -0.40
N VAL A 95 9.02 -20.16 0.84
CA VAL A 95 9.11 -18.71 1.12
C VAL A 95 10.26 -18.08 0.34
N ARG A 96 11.43 -18.73 0.30
CA ARG A 96 12.60 -18.25 -0.44
C ARG A 96 12.34 -18.14 -1.94
N GLU A 97 11.69 -19.15 -2.55
CA GLU A 97 11.32 -19.13 -3.97
C GLU A 97 10.27 -18.03 -4.25
N PHE A 98 9.33 -17.86 -3.37
CA PHE A 98 8.32 -16.80 -3.52
C PHE A 98 8.93 -15.40 -3.41
N VAL A 99 9.82 -15.18 -2.44
CA VAL A 99 10.47 -13.87 -2.26
C VAL A 99 11.36 -13.52 -3.44
N VAL A 100 12.10 -14.49 -4.02
CA VAL A 100 12.95 -14.22 -5.19
C VAL A 100 12.17 -13.80 -6.43
N MET A 101 10.87 -14.12 -6.54
CA MET A 101 10.01 -13.63 -7.63
C MET A 101 9.91 -12.09 -7.63
N GLY A 102 10.16 -11.43 -6.50
CA GLY A 102 10.27 -9.97 -6.43
C GLY A 102 11.40 -9.41 -7.30
N ARG A 103 12.38 -10.21 -7.69
CA ARG A 103 13.47 -9.81 -8.59
C ARG A 103 13.08 -9.79 -10.07
N THR A 104 11.90 -10.34 -10.43
CA THR A 104 11.44 -10.43 -11.84
C THR A 104 11.61 -9.14 -12.64
N PRO A 105 11.33 -7.92 -12.13
CA PRO A 105 11.52 -6.69 -12.89
C PRO A 105 12.98 -6.34 -13.19
N HIS A 106 13.95 -7.02 -12.59
CA HIS A 106 15.39 -6.82 -12.82
C HIS A 106 16.00 -7.92 -13.69
N LEU A 107 15.20 -8.89 -14.09
CA LEU A 107 15.63 -10.01 -14.92
C LEU A 107 15.27 -9.78 -16.39
N GLY A 108 16.11 -10.21 -17.30
CA GLY A 108 15.75 -10.28 -18.71
C GLY A 108 14.66 -11.33 -18.96
N MET A 109 13.91 -11.20 -20.06
CA MET A 109 12.71 -12.00 -20.39
C MET A 109 12.92 -13.52 -20.22
N PHE A 110 14.10 -14.05 -20.55
CA PHE A 110 14.44 -15.48 -20.43
C PHE A 110 15.48 -15.76 -19.34
N SER A 111 15.76 -14.78 -18.49
CA SER A 111 16.78 -14.93 -17.45
C SER A 111 16.17 -15.54 -16.18
N ARG A 112 17.01 -16.29 -15.45
CA ARG A 112 16.68 -16.81 -14.13
C ARG A 112 17.40 -16.01 -13.05
N PRO A 113 16.85 -15.94 -11.81
CA PRO A 113 17.56 -15.36 -10.68
C PRO A 113 18.96 -16.00 -10.53
N ARG A 114 19.95 -15.16 -10.20
CA ARG A 114 21.35 -15.54 -10.03
C ARG A 114 21.79 -15.47 -8.58
N LYS A 115 23.01 -15.87 -8.26
CA LYS A 115 23.57 -15.82 -6.90
C LYS A 115 23.37 -14.47 -6.19
N PRO A 116 23.59 -13.29 -6.84
CA PRO A 116 23.32 -11.99 -6.18
C PRO A 116 21.86 -11.79 -5.78
N ASP A 117 20.90 -12.24 -6.61
CA ASP A 117 19.47 -12.13 -6.31
C ASP A 117 19.10 -12.97 -5.09
N TYR A 118 19.59 -14.21 -5.02
CA TYR A 118 19.38 -15.08 -3.86
C TYR A 118 20.08 -14.56 -2.60
N LYS A 119 21.25 -13.93 -2.72
CA LYS A 119 21.90 -13.27 -1.58
C LYS A 119 21.04 -12.16 -1.00
N LEU A 120 20.49 -11.28 -1.84
CA LEU A 120 19.58 -10.21 -1.43
C LEU A 120 18.31 -10.79 -0.77
N VAL A 121 17.77 -11.89 -1.30
CA VAL A 121 16.61 -12.59 -0.70
C VAL A 121 16.94 -13.10 0.69
N ASP A 122 18.08 -13.80 0.85
CA ASP A 122 18.50 -14.38 2.13
C ASP A 122 18.75 -13.28 3.18
N GLU A 123 19.38 -12.16 2.78
CA GLU A 123 19.58 -10.98 3.63
C GLU A 123 18.25 -10.34 4.04
N THR A 124 17.30 -10.21 3.12
CA THR A 124 15.97 -9.63 3.40
C THR A 124 15.16 -10.53 4.33
N ILE A 125 15.16 -11.84 4.08
CA ILE A 125 14.50 -12.84 4.94
C ILE A 125 15.09 -12.80 6.35
N ALA A 126 16.40 -12.70 6.50
CA ALA A 126 17.07 -12.59 7.79
C ALA A 126 16.74 -11.27 8.51
N MET A 127 16.80 -10.14 7.81
CA MET A 127 16.45 -8.81 8.35
C MET A 127 15.02 -8.76 8.88
N MET A 128 14.09 -9.50 8.28
CA MET A 128 12.69 -9.57 8.68
C MET A 128 12.40 -10.68 9.72
N ASN A 129 13.43 -11.38 10.22
CA ASN A 129 13.31 -12.52 11.14
C ASN A 129 12.47 -13.68 10.59
N LEU A 130 12.50 -13.91 9.26
CA LEU A 130 11.76 -14.95 8.58
C LEU A 130 12.61 -16.19 8.22
N SER A 131 13.87 -16.26 8.67
CA SER A 131 14.81 -17.34 8.31
C SER A 131 14.28 -18.74 8.63
N HIS A 132 13.52 -18.89 9.72
CA HIS A 132 12.90 -20.14 10.14
C HIS A 132 11.77 -20.62 9.19
N LEU A 133 11.30 -19.75 8.31
CA LEU A 133 10.26 -20.02 7.31
C LEU A 133 10.83 -20.23 5.90
N ALA A 134 12.11 -19.91 5.65
CA ALA A 134 12.68 -19.81 4.30
C ALA A 134 12.41 -21.03 3.41
N ASN A 135 12.44 -22.24 3.99
CA ASN A 135 12.22 -23.50 3.28
C ASN A 135 10.79 -24.05 3.44
N LYS A 136 9.90 -23.38 4.22
CA LYS A 136 8.50 -23.80 4.33
C LYS A 136 7.72 -23.36 3.10
N SER A 137 6.70 -24.13 2.75
CA SER A 137 5.73 -23.72 1.72
C SER A 137 4.93 -22.50 2.17
N VAL A 138 4.69 -21.55 1.26
CA VAL A 138 3.82 -20.38 1.51
C VAL A 138 2.39 -20.77 1.90
N ASN A 139 1.96 -21.99 1.57
CA ASN A 139 0.66 -22.54 1.94
C ASN A 139 0.63 -23.14 3.38
N GLN A 140 1.78 -23.19 4.06
CA GLN A 140 1.94 -23.83 5.38
C GLN A 140 2.34 -22.84 6.48
N ILE A 141 2.28 -21.55 6.17
CA ILE A 141 2.57 -20.48 7.13
C ILE A 141 1.28 -19.74 7.50
N SER A 142 1.27 -19.06 8.65
CA SER A 142 0.13 -18.28 9.11
C SER A 142 -0.11 -17.05 8.22
N GLY A 143 -1.33 -16.48 8.26
CA GLY A 143 -1.65 -15.27 7.49
C GLY A 143 -0.75 -14.09 7.83
N GLY A 144 -0.38 -13.92 9.10
CA GLY A 144 0.57 -12.88 9.53
C GLY A 144 1.98 -13.10 9.00
N GLU A 145 2.48 -14.34 9.02
CA GLU A 145 3.78 -14.70 8.42
C GLU A 145 3.75 -14.50 6.91
N LEU A 146 2.66 -14.88 6.25
CA LEU A 146 2.50 -14.67 4.81
C LEU A 146 2.54 -13.18 4.44
N GLN A 147 1.90 -12.33 5.23
CA GLN A 147 1.94 -10.87 5.02
C GLN A 147 3.38 -10.35 5.08
N LEU A 148 4.16 -10.77 6.08
CA LEU A 148 5.58 -10.39 6.19
C LEU A 148 6.39 -10.92 5.00
N VAL A 149 6.12 -12.12 4.54
CA VAL A 149 6.75 -12.72 3.34
C VAL A 149 6.40 -11.92 2.07
N CYS A 150 5.16 -11.45 1.94
CA CYS A 150 4.75 -10.59 0.83
C CYS A 150 5.48 -9.23 0.87
N ILE A 151 5.68 -8.65 2.06
CA ILE A 151 6.48 -7.43 2.23
C ILE A 151 7.94 -7.69 1.88
N ALA A 152 8.52 -8.82 2.31
CA ALA A 152 9.88 -9.21 1.93
C ALA A 152 10.04 -9.28 0.40
N ARG A 153 9.06 -9.86 -0.31
CA ARG A 153 9.04 -9.89 -1.78
C ARG A 153 9.02 -8.48 -2.40
N ALA A 154 8.29 -7.55 -1.80
CA ALA A 154 8.29 -6.16 -2.27
C ALA A 154 9.64 -5.47 -2.01
N ILE A 155 10.27 -5.72 -0.88
CA ILE A 155 11.58 -5.13 -0.53
C ILE A 155 12.68 -5.62 -1.48
N VAL A 156 12.73 -6.92 -1.81
CA VAL A 156 13.76 -7.47 -2.73
C VAL A 156 13.60 -6.96 -4.16
N GLN A 157 12.43 -6.44 -4.52
CA GLN A 157 12.22 -5.72 -5.77
C GLN A 157 13.03 -4.41 -5.82
N GLN A 158 13.46 -3.88 -4.67
CA GLN A 158 14.18 -2.60 -4.53
C GLN A 158 13.43 -1.44 -5.22
N PRO A 159 12.15 -1.26 -4.94
CA PRO A 159 11.34 -0.19 -5.52
C PRO A 159 11.68 1.16 -4.86
N GLU A 160 11.20 2.25 -5.44
CA GLU A 160 11.19 3.56 -4.80
C GLU A 160 9.84 3.84 -4.10
N ILE A 161 8.76 3.19 -4.59
CA ILE A 161 7.39 3.32 -4.06
C ILE A 161 6.84 1.94 -3.76
N ILE A 162 6.21 1.79 -2.59
CA ILE A 162 5.50 0.56 -2.23
C ILE A 162 4.02 0.87 -2.03
N LEU A 163 3.18 0.18 -2.78
CA LEU A 163 1.72 0.29 -2.70
C LEU A 163 1.17 -0.91 -1.92
N PHE A 164 0.46 -0.64 -0.83
CA PHE A 164 -0.19 -1.64 0.02
C PHE A 164 -1.71 -1.54 -0.09
N ASP A 165 -2.37 -2.57 -0.59
CA ASP A 165 -3.83 -2.62 -0.66
C ASP A 165 -4.39 -3.36 0.54
N GLU A 166 -4.93 -2.60 1.50
CA GLU A 166 -5.50 -3.11 2.77
C GLU A 166 -4.62 -4.15 3.49
N PRO A 167 -3.35 -3.86 3.80
CA PRO A 167 -2.37 -4.85 4.24
C PRO A 167 -2.67 -5.50 5.59
N THR A 168 -3.70 -5.05 6.29
CA THR A 168 -4.07 -5.48 7.64
C THR A 168 -5.42 -6.19 7.69
N SER A 169 -6.19 -6.23 6.60
CA SER A 169 -7.60 -6.66 6.60
C SER A 169 -7.84 -8.12 7.03
N ALA A 170 -6.86 -9.01 6.80
CA ALA A 170 -6.95 -10.44 7.14
C ALA A 170 -6.14 -10.82 8.39
N LEU A 171 -5.65 -9.84 9.16
CA LEU A 171 -4.77 -10.06 10.30
C LEU A 171 -5.50 -9.87 11.63
N ASP A 172 -5.11 -10.65 12.64
CA ASP A 172 -5.46 -10.35 14.02
C ASP A 172 -4.82 -9.04 14.50
N TYR A 173 -5.33 -8.49 15.60
CA TYR A 173 -4.93 -7.18 16.11
C TYR A 173 -3.41 -7.04 16.34
N GLY A 174 -2.77 -8.09 16.90
CA GLY A 174 -1.32 -8.07 17.14
C GLY A 174 -0.50 -8.01 15.87
N ASN A 175 -0.91 -8.79 14.85
CA ASN A 175 -0.27 -8.82 13.55
C ASN A 175 -0.56 -7.55 12.73
N GLN A 176 -1.74 -6.92 12.89
CA GLN A 176 -2.04 -5.60 12.31
C GLN A 176 -1.02 -4.56 12.79
N LEU A 177 -0.80 -4.46 14.10
CA LEU A 177 0.16 -3.50 14.67
C LEU A 177 1.61 -3.78 14.22
N ARG A 178 1.98 -5.06 14.07
CA ARG A 178 3.31 -5.43 13.52
C ARG A 178 3.46 -4.98 12.08
N ALA A 179 2.44 -5.21 11.25
CA ALA A 179 2.43 -4.76 9.85
C ALA A 179 2.51 -3.23 9.73
N LEU A 180 1.74 -2.48 10.54
CA LEU A 180 1.79 -1.02 10.56
C LEU A 180 3.16 -0.48 10.98
N ARG A 181 3.79 -1.06 12.01
CA ARG A 181 5.15 -0.69 12.42
C ARG A 181 6.16 -0.93 11.30
N LEU A 182 6.05 -2.05 10.59
CA LEU A 182 6.93 -2.36 9.46
C LEU A 182 6.73 -1.36 8.32
N ILE A 183 5.48 -1.02 7.99
CA ILE A 183 5.13 -0.03 6.97
C ILE A 183 5.72 1.34 7.33
N LYS A 184 5.59 1.77 8.58
CA LYS A 184 6.21 3.01 9.07
C LYS A 184 7.73 2.98 8.94
N ASN A 185 8.37 1.89 9.37
CA ASN A 185 9.82 1.72 9.25
C ASN A 185 10.32 1.72 7.80
N LEU A 186 9.49 1.36 6.82
CA LEU A 186 9.84 1.47 5.40
C LEU A 186 9.88 2.93 4.97
N ALA A 187 8.91 3.76 5.38
CA ALA A 187 8.94 5.20 5.13
C ALA A 187 10.16 5.86 5.79
N ASP A 188 10.47 5.50 7.04
CA ASP A 188 11.68 5.97 7.76
C ASP A 188 13.00 5.57 7.05
N LYS A 189 12.96 4.60 6.11
CA LYS A 189 14.10 4.17 5.27
C LYS A 189 14.01 4.71 3.83
N ASP A 190 13.40 5.86 3.65
CA ASP A 190 13.27 6.57 2.37
C ASP A 190 12.43 5.85 1.28
N TYR A 191 11.68 4.81 1.61
CA TYR A 191 10.63 4.33 0.70
C TYR A 191 9.45 5.29 0.73
N ALA A 192 8.94 5.69 -0.44
CA ALA A 192 7.62 6.29 -0.48
C ALA A 192 6.57 5.19 -0.32
N VAL A 193 5.64 5.36 0.60
CA VAL A 193 4.64 4.34 0.91
C VAL A 193 3.24 4.89 0.68
N ILE A 194 2.44 4.20 -0.12
CA ILE A 194 1.00 4.45 -0.25
C ILE A 194 0.25 3.23 0.28
N MET A 195 -0.65 3.43 1.23
CA MET A 195 -1.44 2.36 1.84
C MET A 195 -2.92 2.68 1.76
N THR A 196 -3.75 1.70 1.42
CA THR A 196 -5.20 1.81 1.59
C THR A 196 -5.67 1.18 2.88
N THR A 197 -6.70 1.72 3.48
CA THR A 197 -7.36 1.15 4.66
C THR A 197 -8.81 1.60 4.75
N HIS A 198 -9.62 0.87 5.51
CA HIS A 198 -10.94 1.29 5.95
C HIS A 198 -10.98 1.61 7.46
N ASN A 199 -9.87 1.45 8.17
CA ASN A 199 -9.78 1.71 9.61
C ASN A 199 -9.18 3.11 9.85
N PRO A 200 -9.94 4.06 10.48
CA PRO A 200 -9.48 5.43 10.71
C PRO A 200 -8.32 5.53 11.72
N ASP A 201 -8.12 4.54 12.60
CA ASP A 201 -6.99 4.53 13.53
C ASP A 201 -5.65 4.28 12.81
N HIS A 202 -5.64 3.64 11.66
CA HIS A 202 -4.38 3.37 10.95
C HIS A 202 -3.62 4.63 10.55
N PRO A 203 -4.23 5.61 9.83
CA PRO A 203 -3.54 6.86 9.54
C PRO A 203 -3.20 7.66 10.81
N ILE A 204 -4.02 7.60 11.87
CA ILE A 204 -3.71 8.25 13.15
C ILE A 204 -2.44 7.65 13.78
N LEU A 205 -2.27 6.31 13.71
CA LEU A 205 -1.08 5.62 14.23
C LEU A 205 0.18 5.85 13.39
N LEU A 206 0.01 5.96 12.08
CA LEU A 206 1.11 6.09 11.13
C LEU A 206 1.59 7.53 10.98
N GLY A 207 0.68 8.51 11.08
CA GLY A 207 0.96 9.91 10.74
C GLY A 207 1.12 10.12 9.24
N GLY A 208 1.76 11.22 8.86
CA GLY A 208 2.06 11.54 7.48
C GLY A 208 0.88 12.19 6.74
N ILE A 209 0.67 11.79 5.51
CA ILE A 209 -0.35 12.36 4.62
C ILE A 209 -1.55 11.40 4.57
N ALA A 210 -2.76 11.95 4.61
CA ALA A 210 -4.00 11.20 4.43
C ALA A 210 -4.77 11.67 3.22
N GLY A 211 -5.42 10.73 2.53
CA GLY A 211 -6.43 10.99 1.51
C GLY A 211 -7.73 10.30 1.91
N VAL A 212 -8.84 11.01 1.97
CA VAL A 212 -10.17 10.44 2.26
C VAL A 212 -10.93 10.30 0.95
N LEU A 213 -11.10 9.06 0.50
CA LEU A 213 -11.84 8.72 -0.72
C LEU A 213 -13.29 8.37 -0.36
N SER A 214 -14.22 9.23 -0.78
CA SER A 214 -15.65 9.07 -0.55
C SER A 214 -16.32 8.11 -1.56
N ARG A 215 -17.53 7.67 -1.25
CA ARG A 215 -18.36 6.88 -2.21
C ARG A 215 -18.80 7.69 -3.44
N SER A 216 -18.71 9.00 -3.41
CA SER A 216 -18.96 9.87 -4.57
C SER A 216 -17.78 9.91 -5.55
N GLY A 217 -16.64 9.30 -5.18
CA GLY A 217 -15.44 9.21 -5.99
C GLY A 217 -14.50 10.42 -5.86
N TYR A 218 -14.81 11.37 -4.99
CA TYR A 218 -13.92 12.49 -4.69
C TYR A 218 -12.96 12.12 -3.57
N MET A 219 -11.73 12.62 -3.66
CA MET A 219 -10.70 12.44 -2.65
C MET A 219 -10.21 13.81 -2.15
N GLU A 220 -10.23 13.99 -0.84
CA GLU A 220 -9.56 15.10 -0.19
C GLU A 220 -8.25 14.65 0.42
N THR A 221 -7.21 15.48 0.34
CA THR A 221 -5.85 15.15 0.81
C THR A 221 -5.27 16.24 1.70
N GLY A 222 -4.46 15.86 2.67
CA GLY A 222 -3.79 16.78 3.59
C GLY A 222 -3.03 16.03 4.67
N SER A 223 -2.52 16.71 5.69
CA SER A 223 -1.97 16.01 6.85
C SER A 223 -3.06 15.21 7.58
N VAL A 224 -2.65 14.16 8.29
CA VAL A 224 -3.59 13.34 9.07
C VAL A 224 -4.43 14.20 10.00
N GLU A 225 -3.83 15.18 10.68
CA GLU A 225 -4.50 16.06 11.62
C GLU A 225 -5.53 17.01 10.95
N GLN A 226 -5.27 17.41 9.71
CA GLN A 226 -6.16 18.29 8.94
C GLN A 226 -7.36 17.54 8.34
N ILE A 227 -7.12 16.31 7.89
CA ILE A 227 -8.11 15.55 7.12
C ILE A 227 -8.99 14.69 8.00
N LEU A 228 -8.46 14.11 9.09
CA LEU A 228 -9.23 13.23 9.95
C LEU A 228 -9.97 14.00 11.05
N GLN A 229 -11.02 14.70 10.62
CA GLN A 229 -11.91 15.42 11.50
C GLN A 229 -13.14 14.57 11.84
N GLN A 230 -13.69 14.73 13.05
CA GLN A 230 -14.79 13.94 13.59
C GLN A 230 -16.02 13.93 12.68
N GLU A 231 -16.45 15.13 12.24
CA GLU A 231 -17.63 15.31 11.38
C GLU A 231 -17.44 14.57 10.06
N ARG A 232 -16.27 14.73 9.44
CA ARG A 232 -15.92 14.10 8.16
C ARG A 232 -15.88 12.58 8.26
N LEU A 233 -15.28 12.02 9.32
CA LEU A 233 -15.27 10.58 9.54
C LEU A 233 -16.66 10.04 9.83
N SER A 234 -17.48 10.78 10.60
CA SER A 234 -18.85 10.39 10.87
C SER A 234 -19.71 10.36 9.60
N GLU A 235 -19.54 11.34 8.70
CA GLU A 235 -20.18 11.34 7.37
C GLU A 235 -19.69 10.18 6.49
N LEU A 236 -18.36 9.99 6.43
CA LEU A 236 -17.74 8.94 5.61
C LEU A 236 -18.26 7.55 5.95
N TYR A 237 -18.41 7.23 7.24
CA TYR A 237 -18.84 5.92 7.73
C TYR A 237 -20.33 5.81 8.00
N GLY A 238 -21.07 6.94 7.99
CA GLY A 238 -22.51 6.96 8.29
C GLY A 238 -22.84 6.60 9.73
N THR A 239 -21.90 6.84 10.66
CA THR A 239 -22.06 6.59 12.09
C THR A 239 -21.36 7.67 12.89
N ARG A 240 -21.84 7.92 14.13
CA ARG A 240 -21.22 8.91 15.01
C ARG A 240 -19.88 8.39 15.53
N LEU A 241 -18.83 9.12 15.20
CA LEU A 241 -17.47 8.87 15.65
C LEU A 241 -16.97 10.06 16.46
N GLN A 242 -16.13 9.79 17.44
CA GLN A 242 -15.42 10.81 18.20
C GLN A 242 -13.90 10.64 18.03
N ILE A 243 -13.22 11.76 17.86
CA ILE A 243 -11.75 11.82 17.91
C ILE A 243 -11.36 12.32 19.28
N VAL A 244 -10.81 11.44 20.10
CA VAL A 244 -10.47 11.73 21.51
C VAL A 244 -8.96 11.60 21.73
N TYR A 245 -8.40 12.50 22.53
CA TYR A 245 -7.04 12.37 23.01
C TYR A 245 -7.04 11.51 24.28
N VAL A 246 -6.31 10.39 24.23
CA VAL A 246 -6.20 9.46 25.35
C VAL A 246 -4.91 9.74 26.10
N ASN A 247 -5.03 10.36 27.29
CA ASN A 247 -3.90 10.84 28.10
C ASN A 247 -2.94 9.70 28.51
N GLU A 248 -3.48 8.54 28.88
CA GLU A 248 -2.72 7.38 29.38
C GLU A 248 -1.73 6.82 28.35
N ILE A 249 -2.00 7.02 27.07
CA ILE A 249 -1.15 6.54 25.96
C ILE A 249 -0.65 7.69 25.09
N SER A 250 -0.92 8.94 25.47
CA SER A 250 -0.47 10.17 24.84
C SER A 250 -0.72 10.20 23.31
N ARG A 251 -1.91 9.77 22.89
CA ARG A 251 -2.29 9.76 21.47
C ARG A 251 -3.78 9.99 21.23
N VAL A 252 -4.08 10.39 20.02
CA VAL A 252 -5.45 10.46 19.49
C VAL A 252 -5.95 9.06 19.11
N ALA A 253 -7.24 8.80 19.28
CA ALA A 253 -7.94 7.61 18.82
C ALA A 253 -9.32 7.98 18.24
N CYS A 254 -9.79 7.20 17.27
CA CYS A 254 -11.13 7.33 16.71
C CYS A 254 -12.03 6.25 17.33
N LEU A 255 -13.06 6.66 18.04
CA LEU A 255 -13.95 5.78 18.78
C LEU A 255 -15.40 5.96 18.33
N PRO A 256 -16.22 4.89 18.25
CA PRO A 256 -17.66 5.04 18.08
C PRO A 256 -18.29 5.64 19.35
N GLU A 257 -19.31 6.48 19.17
CA GLU A 257 -19.97 7.16 20.29
C GLU A 257 -20.79 6.16 21.14
N SER A 258 -21.51 5.26 20.49
CA SER A 258 -22.24 4.12 21.10
C SER A 258 -22.69 3.15 20.00
N LEU A 259 -23.10 1.95 20.38
CA LEU A 259 -23.75 0.98 19.49
C LEU A 259 -25.27 1.16 19.52
#